data_3cd3c4e50be7bc75d973ee0f49fe590e
#
_entry.id   3cd3c4e50be7bc75d973ee0f49fe590e
#
_cell.length_a   1.000
_cell.length_b   1.000
_cell.length_c   1.000
_cell.angle_alpha   90.00
_cell.angle_beta   90.00
_cell.angle_gamma   90.00
#
_symmetry.space_group_name_H-M   'P 1'
#
loop_
_entity.id
_entity.type
_entity.pdbx_description
1 polymer ?
#
loop_
_entity_poly.entity_id
_entity_poly.type
_entity_poly.pdbx_seq_one_letter_code
_entity_poly.pdbx_strand_id
1 'polypeptide(L)'
;MDGLDDLDTRLLVDLLRDHRDPRKSLGQHYLVDDQVIDRTMEIPGEFYEQPSRDSHILEVGPGPGSLTLALLRSHAKVTAIEIDEESVAHLERVFGSREKPLLIQEGDAVKENWPAGITHVISNLPYQISSPIIERITRYNESDGIKLAIILVQEEFAHRMAMSTPPYDIGPLGLNLWLDFDVFLDRKVSPSSFSPAPR
;
A
#
# COMPACT_ATOMS: atom_id res chain seq x y z
N MET A 1 -21.58 -2.89 15.51
CA MET A 1 -20.30 -3.64 15.54
C MET A 1 -19.89 -3.88 14.10
N ASP A 2 -18.77 -3.34 13.70
CA ASP A 2 -18.44 -3.21 12.27
C ASP A 2 -18.00 -4.48 11.56
N GLY A 3 -18.06 -5.63 12.20
CA GLY A 3 -17.69 -6.93 11.58
C GLY A 3 -16.20 -7.05 11.17
N LEU A 4 -15.36 -6.06 11.49
CA LEU A 4 -13.91 -6.12 11.27
C LEU A 4 -13.17 -6.60 12.53
N ASP A 5 -13.84 -6.64 13.67
CA ASP A 5 -13.23 -6.98 14.96
C ASP A 5 -12.82 -8.46 15.04
N ASP A 6 -13.48 -9.32 14.26
CA ASP A 6 -13.20 -10.75 14.18
C ASP A 6 -12.06 -11.09 13.19
N LEU A 7 -11.52 -10.09 12.48
CA LEU A 7 -10.44 -10.27 11.53
C LEU A 7 -9.11 -9.81 12.13
N ASP A 8 -8.07 -10.58 11.86
CA ASP A 8 -6.69 -10.21 12.13
C ASP A 8 -5.79 -10.52 10.91
N THR A 9 -4.60 -9.95 10.93
CA THR A 9 -3.61 -10.06 9.85
C THR A 9 -3.25 -11.49 9.49
N ARG A 10 -3.07 -12.35 10.49
CA ARG A 10 -2.68 -13.77 10.29
C ARG A 10 -3.82 -14.55 9.68
N LEU A 11 -5.03 -14.39 10.21
CA LEU A 11 -6.23 -15.04 9.67
C LEU A 11 -6.41 -14.70 8.18
N LEU A 12 -6.23 -13.44 7.78
CA LEU A 12 -6.36 -13.03 6.38
C LEU A 12 -5.35 -13.72 5.47
N VAL A 13 -4.09 -13.82 5.92
CA VAL A 13 -3.03 -14.50 5.18
C VAL A 13 -3.29 -15.99 5.10
N ASP A 14 -3.71 -16.64 6.19
CA ASP A 14 -4.01 -18.06 6.24
C ASP A 14 -5.20 -18.39 5.35
N LEU A 15 -6.28 -17.61 5.40
CA LEU A 15 -7.45 -17.78 4.53
C LEU A 15 -7.12 -17.65 3.03
N LEU A 16 -6.21 -16.76 2.64
CA LEU A 16 -5.75 -16.69 1.26
C LEU A 16 -4.89 -17.90 0.89
N ARG A 17 -4.01 -18.33 1.79
CA ARG A 17 -3.10 -19.48 1.60
C ARG A 17 -3.81 -20.82 1.52
N ASP A 18 -4.92 -20.99 2.21
CA ASP A 18 -5.76 -22.18 2.11
C ASP A 18 -6.24 -22.43 0.67
N HIS A 19 -6.27 -21.38 -0.15
CA HIS A 19 -6.64 -21.50 -1.56
C HIS A 19 -5.42 -21.52 -2.49
N ARG A 20 -4.28 -20.93 -2.06
CA ARG A 20 -3.12 -20.82 -2.93
C ARG A 20 -1.84 -20.31 -2.26
N ASP A 21 -0.69 -20.76 -2.78
CA ASP A 21 0.63 -20.22 -2.45
C ASP A 21 0.91 -18.86 -3.13
N PRO A 22 1.69 -17.96 -2.49
CA PRO A 22 2.11 -16.68 -3.08
C PRO A 22 2.80 -16.83 -4.43
N ARG A 23 2.42 -16.03 -5.42
CA ARG A 23 3.02 -16.04 -6.76
C ARG A 23 4.36 -15.30 -6.77
N LYS A 24 5.45 -16.03 -6.93
CA LYS A 24 6.80 -15.44 -7.07
C LYS A 24 6.90 -14.49 -8.28
N SER A 25 6.18 -14.80 -9.37
CA SER A 25 6.13 -13.96 -10.58
C SER A 25 5.51 -12.57 -10.34
N LEU A 26 4.69 -12.42 -9.31
CA LEU A 26 4.09 -11.15 -8.90
C LEU A 26 4.86 -10.47 -7.77
N GLY A 27 5.96 -11.07 -7.29
CA GLY A 27 6.74 -10.51 -6.18
C GLY A 27 5.95 -10.43 -4.86
N GLN A 28 5.00 -11.35 -4.65
CA GLN A 28 4.11 -11.32 -3.48
C GLN A 28 4.86 -11.65 -2.19
N HIS A 29 4.93 -10.68 -1.30
CA HIS A 29 5.42 -10.76 0.07
C HIS A 29 4.38 -10.12 0.98
N TYR A 30 3.54 -10.93 1.61
CA TYR A 30 2.42 -10.46 2.41
C TYR A 30 2.91 -9.92 3.75
N LEU A 31 2.51 -8.70 4.08
CA LEU A 31 2.81 -8.09 5.37
C LEU A 31 2.01 -8.82 6.46
N VAL A 32 2.72 -9.36 7.47
CA VAL A 32 2.16 -10.16 8.57
C VAL A 32 2.50 -9.62 9.96
N ASP A 33 3.15 -8.48 10.02
CA ASP A 33 3.63 -7.83 11.23
C ASP A 33 2.71 -6.65 11.59
N ASP A 34 1.89 -6.85 12.63
CA ASP A 34 0.95 -5.85 13.10
C ASP A 34 1.64 -4.56 13.54
N GLN A 35 2.87 -4.64 14.10
CA GLN A 35 3.62 -3.44 14.51
C GLN A 35 4.02 -2.55 13.31
N VAL A 36 4.26 -3.16 12.14
CA VAL A 36 4.54 -2.42 10.91
C VAL A 36 3.27 -1.78 10.39
N ILE A 37 2.14 -2.50 10.45
CA ILE A 37 0.82 -1.99 10.05
C ILE A 37 0.41 -0.83 10.96
N ASP A 38 0.51 -1.01 12.27
CA ASP A 38 0.18 0.04 13.26
C ASP A 38 1.03 1.29 13.02
N ARG A 39 2.36 1.11 12.83
CA ARG A 39 3.24 2.23 12.50
C ARG A 39 2.83 2.93 11.21
N THR A 40 2.45 2.19 10.17
CA THR A 40 1.97 2.76 8.91
C THR A 40 0.73 3.64 9.14
N MET A 41 -0.14 3.25 10.07
CA MET A 41 -1.34 4.02 10.41
C MET A 41 -1.09 5.19 11.37
N GLU A 42 0.03 5.22 12.09
CA GLU A 42 0.44 6.35 12.97
C GLU A 42 1.05 7.51 12.17
N ILE A 43 1.85 7.20 11.14
CA ILE A 43 2.59 8.18 10.33
C ILE A 43 1.74 9.35 9.83
N PRO A 44 0.50 9.16 9.32
CA PRO A 44 -0.31 10.27 8.83
C PRO A 44 -0.50 11.39 9.87
N GLY A 45 -0.74 11.02 11.13
CA GLY A 45 -0.94 11.98 12.21
C GLY A 45 0.31 12.77 12.61
N GLU A 46 1.49 12.28 12.24
CA GLU A 46 2.76 12.98 12.52
C GLU A 46 3.09 14.04 11.46
N PHE A 47 2.72 13.79 10.20
CA PHE A 47 3.08 14.66 9.07
C PHE A 47 1.92 15.51 8.56
N TYR A 48 0.69 15.09 8.78
CA TYR A 48 -0.50 15.76 8.27
C TYR A 48 -1.68 15.59 9.24
N GLU A 49 -2.68 14.81 8.86
CA GLU A 49 -3.85 14.44 9.65
C GLU A 49 -4.14 12.95 9.47
N GLN A 50 -4.73 12.33 10.49
CA GLN A 50 -5.17 10.95 10.39
C GLN A 50 -6.23 10.80 9.29
N PRO A 51 -6.16 9.74 8.47
CA PRO A 51 -7.23 9.44 7.54
C PRO A 51 -8.58 9.33 8.23
N SER A 52 -9.59 9.88 7.59
CA SER A 52 -10.96 9.96 8.12
C SER A 52 -11.97 9.66 7.03
N ARG A 53 -13.25 9.84 7.31
CA ARG A 53 -14.34 9.66 6.33
C ARG A 53 -14.23 10.54 5.10
N ASP A 54 -13.53 11.67 5.21
CA ASP A 54 -13.28 12.59 4.09
C ASP A 54 -12.02 12.21 3.27
N SER A 55 -11.28 11.20 3.71
CA SER A 55 -10.10 10.70 3.03
C SER A 55 -10.47 9.61 2.02
N HIS A 56 -9.79 9.64 0.86
CA HIS A 56 -9.84 8.57 -0.12
C HIS A 56 -8.45 7.99 -0.28
N ILE A 57 -8.27 6.76 0.17
CA ILE A 57 -6.99 6.06 0.15
C ILE A 57 -6.92 5.12 -1.05
N LEU A 58 -5.84 5.18 -1.80
CA LEU A 58 -5.50 4.17 -2.79
C LEU A 58 -4.51 3.17 -2.16
N GLU A 59 -4.83 1.89 -2.25
CA GLU A 59 -3.94 0.78 -1.95
C GLU A 59 -3.62 0.00 -3.22
N VAL A 60 -2.34 -0.19 -3.51
CA VAL A 60 -1.87 -0.97 -4.67
C VAL A 60 -1.36 -2.32 -4.20
N GLY A 61 -1.92 -3.40 -4.72
CA GLY A 61 -1.55 -4.76 -4.37
C GLY A 61 -1.91 -5.13 -2.94
N PRO A 62 -3.18 -5.08 -2.54
CA PRO A 62 -3.65 -5.42 -1.18
C PRO A 62 -3.35 -6.86 -0.76
N GLY A 63 -3.21 -7.78 -1.72
CA GLY A 63 -2.98 -9.20 -1.45
C GLY A 63 -4.02 -9.81 -0.52
N PRO A 64 -3.64 -10.31 0.68
CA PRO A 64 -4.60 -10.89 1.64
C PRO A 64 -5.48 -9.84 2.34
N GLY A 65 -5.17 -8.54 2.21
CA GLY A 65 -5.95 -7.47 2.84
C GLY A 65 -5.49 -7.10 4.25
N SER A 66 -4.27 -7.46 4.65
CA SER A 66 -3.73 -7.12 5.98
C SER A 66 -3.71 -5.61 6.22
N LEU A 67 -3.15 -4.86 5.27
CA LEU A 67 -3.13 -3.40 5.33
C LEU A 67 -4.52 -2.82 5.04
N THR A 68 -5.27 -3.39 4.09
CA THR A 68 -6.67 -3.01 3.80
C THR A 68 -7.52 -3.00 5.06
N LEU A 69 -7.39 -4.01 5.93
CA LEU A 69 -8.12 -4.10 7.20
C LEU A 69 -7.86 -2.88 8.09
N ALA A 70 -6.60 -2.48 8.23
CA ALA A 70 -6.23 -1.31 9.02
C ALA A 70 -6.75 0.00 8.39
N LEU A 71 -6.65 0.12 7.06
CA LEU A 71 -7.18 1.26 6.33
C LEU A 71 -8.70 1.42 6.52
N LEU A 72 -9.45 0.33 6.47
CA LEU A 72 -10.89 0.35 6.69
C LEU A 72 -11.28 0.74 8.12
N ARG A 73 -10.45 0.40 9.10
CA ARG A 73 -10.65 0.81 10.50
C ARG A 73 -10.52 2.32 10.72
N SER A 74 -9.85 3.04 9.83
CA SER A 74 -9.81 4.52 9.85
C SER A 74 -11.11 5.18 9.37
N HIS A 75 -12.06 4.38 8.86
CA HIS A 75 -13.30 4.84 8.22
C HIS A 75 -13.12 5.63 6.92
N ALA A 76 -11.91 5.70 6.38
CA ALA A 76 -11.65 6.31 5.08
C ALA A 76 -12.30 5.48 3.95
N LYS A 77 -12.58 6.14 2.81
CA LYS A 77 -12.87 5.43 1.57
C LYS A 77 -11.57 4.79 1.08
N VAL A 78 -11.62 3.52 0.72
CA VAL A 78 -10.46 2.77 0.21
C VAL A 78 -10.76 2.27 -1.20
N THR A 79 -9.86 2.54 -2.13
CA THR A 79 -9.81 1.84 -3.42
C THR A 79 -8.58 0.96 -3.42
N ALA A 80 -8.77 -0.34 -3.58
CA ALA A 80 -7.72 -1.35 -3.63
C ALA A 80 -7.62 -1.88 -5.07
N ILE A 81 -6.47 -1.72 -5.73
CA ILE A 81 -6.21 -2.24 -7.08
C ILE A 81 -5.34 -3.47 -6.99
N GLU A 82 -5.84 -4.61 -7.45
CA GLU A 82 -5.17 -5.91 -7.38
C GLU A 82 -5.17 -6.59 -8.75
N ILE A 83 -4.00 -7.08 -9.15
CA ILE A 83 -3.81 -7.77 -10.43
C ILE A 83 -4.12 -9.26 -10.34
N ASP A 84 -4.08 -9.81 -9.14
CA ASP A 84 -4.26 -11.24 -8.90
C ASP A 84 -5.72 -11.59 -8.64
N GLU A 85 -6.37 -12.22 -9.60
CA GLU A 85 -7.77 -12.62 -9.57
C GLU A 85 -8.17 -13.38 -8.29
N GLU A 86 -7.29 -14.26 -7.78
CA GLU A 86 -7.59 -15.02 -6.57
C GLU A 86 -7.52 -14.16 -5.31
N SER A 87 -6.60 -13.17 -5.28
CA SER A 87 -6.56 -12.17 -4.22
C SER A 87 -7.80 -11.28 -4.27
N VAL A 88 -8.26 -10.89 -5.45
CA VAL A 88 -9.52 -10.16 -5.64
C VAL A 88 -10.71 -10.96 -5.09
N ALA A 89 -10.86 -12.23 -5.51
CA ALA A 89 -11.92 -13.11 -5.02
C ALA A 89 -11.86 -13.32 -3.49
N HIS A 90 -10.65 -13.39 -2.92
CA HIS A 90 -10.46 -13.45 -1.48
C HIS A 90 -10.93 -12.16 -0.78
N LEU A 91 -10.51 -11.00 -1.28
CA LEU A 91 -10.90 -9.71 -0.70
C LEU A 91 -12.42 -9.50 -0.77
N GLU A 92 -13.05 -9.84 -1.88
CA GLU A 92 -14.51 -9.80 -2.02
C GLU A 92 -15.22 -10.72 -1.03
N ARG A 93 -14.70 -11.94 -0.81
CA ARG A 93 -15.25 -12.89 0.16
C ARG A 93 -15.14 -12.37 1.59
N VAL A 94 -14.01 -11.76 1.94
CA VAL A 94 -13.75 -11.30 3.30
C VAL A 94 -14.41 -9.96 3.59
N PHE A 95 -14.38 -9.02 2.65
CA PHE A 95 -14.83 -7.64 2.87
C PHE A 95 -16.12 -7.28 2.11
N GLY A 96 -16.44 -7.96 1.00
CA GLY A 96 -17.51 -7.56 0.07
C GLY A 96 -18.93 -7.63 0.63
N SER A 97 -19.21 -8.49 1.63
CA SER A 97 -20.52 -8.58 2.27
C SER A 97 -20.77 -7.51 3.35
N ARG A 98 -19.79 -6.65 3.57
CA ARG A 98 -19.81 -5.63 4.63
C ARG A 98 -20.12 -4.27 4.02
N GLU A 99 -20.96 -3.48 4.66
CA GLU A 99 -21.20 -2.08 4.27
C GLU A 99 -19.95 -1.22 4.60
N LYS A 100 -18.90 -1.40 3.81
CA LYS A 100 -17.62 -0.69 4.00
C LYS A 100 -17.34 0.20 2.79
N PRO A 101 -16.64 1.31 2.99
CA PRO A 101 -16.25 2.20 1.90
C PRO A 101 -15.03 1.64 1.15
N LEU A 102 -15.09 0.36 0.72
CA LEU A 102 -14.07 -0.35 -0.04
C LEU A 102 -14.54 -0.60 -1.47
N LEU A 103 -13.76 -0.14 -2.42
CA LEU A 103 -13.84 -0.50 -3.83
C LEU A 103 -12.65 -1.40 -4.18
N ILE A 104 -12.91 -2.63 -4.58
CA ILE A 104 -11.91 -3.55 -5.10
C ILE A 104 -11.96 -3.44 -6.63
N GLN A 105 -10.82 -3.11 -7.24
CA GLN A 105 -10.66 -3.03 -8.68
C GLN A 105 -9.64 -4.08 -9.13
N GLU A 106 -10.10 -5.07 -9.90
CA GLU A 106 -9.20 -6.01 -10.56
C GLU A 106 -8.47 -5.32 -11.71
N GLY A 107 -7.13 -5.43 -11.73
CA GLY A 107 -6.32 -4.89 -12.82
C GLY A 107 -4.89 -4.55 -12.44
N ASP A 108 -4.14 -4.13 -13.46
CA ASP A 108 -2.75 -3.68 -13.32
C ASP A 108 -2.74 -2.21 -12.90
N ALA A 109 -2.40 -1.94 -11.65
CA ALA A 109 -2.36 -0.58 -11.10
C ALA A 109 -1.45 0.39 -11.89
N VAL A 110 -0.50 -0.14 -12.67
CA VAL A 110 0.33 0.67 -13.57
C VAL A 110 -0.46 1.16 -14.79
N LYS A 111 -1.48 0.43 -15.23
CA LYS A 111 -2.25 0.71 -16.47
C LYS A 111 -3.64 1.26 -16.21
N GLU A 112 -4.29 0.75 -15.15
CA GLU A 112 -5.67 1.11 -14.82
C GLU A 112 -5.82 2.59 -14.51
N ASN A 113 -6.99 3.16 -14.80
CA ASN A 113 -7.31 4.50 -14.39
C ASN A 113 -7.54 4.55 -12.87
N TRP A 114 -6.79 5.39 -12.19
CA TRP A 114 -7.03 5.65 -10.78
C TRP A 114 -8.26 6.55 -10.62
N PRO A 115 -9.10 6.30 -9.60
CA PRO A 115 -10.28 7.13 -9.36
C PRO A 115 -9.88 8.57 -9.00
N ALA A 116 -10.73 9.52 -9.33
CA ALA A 116 -10.55 10.90 -8.93
C ALA A 116 -10.71 11.09 -7.41
N GLY A 117 -10.04 12.11 -6.87
CA GLY A 117 -10.17 12.50 -5.47
C GLY A 117 -9.41 11.61 -4.48
N ILE A 118 -8.40 10.83 -4.95
CA ILE A 118 -7.46 10.16 -4.04
C ILE A 118 -6.70 11.23 -3.27
N THR A 119 -6.74 11.13 -1.95
CA THR A 119 -6.02 12.01 -1.03
C THR A 119 -4.76 11.40 -0.47
N HIS A 120 -4.74 10.06 -0.38
CA HIS A 120 -3.63 9.30 0.20
C HIS A 120 -3.30 8.09 -0.66
N VAL A 121 -2.02 7.72 -0.72
CA VAL A 121 -1.57 6.42 -1.24
C VAL A 121 -0.88 5.70 -0.10
N ILE A 122 -1.43 4.55 0.33
CA ILE A 122 -0.86 3.76 1.43
C ILE A 122 -0.77 2.32 0.95
N SER A 123 0.45 1.81 0.76
CA SER A 123 0.65 0.50 0.11
C SER A 123 1.95 -0.19 0.52
N ASN A 124 1.90 -1.52 0.59
CA ASN A 124 3.07 -2.38 0.56
C ASN A 124 3.32 -2.78 -0.91
N LEU A 125 4.17 -2.03 -1.61
CA LEU A 125 4.34 -2.18 -3.06
C LEU A 125 5.10 -3.44 -3.46
N PRO A 126 4.58 -4.21 -4.43
CA PRO A 126 5.38 -5.24 -5.09
C PRO A 126 6.64 -4.62 -5.72
N TYR A 127 7.80 -5.21 -5.45
CA TYR A 127 9.10 -4.62 -5.82
C TYR A 127 9.25 -4.33 -7.31
N GLN A 128 8.63 -5.17 -8.15
CA GLN A 128 8.75 -5.08 -9.61
C GLN A 128 8.06 -3.85 -10.21
N ILE A 129 7.06 -3.32 -9.51
CA ILE A 129 6.26 -2.18 -9.98
C ILE A 129 6.49 -0.90 -9.17
N SER A 130 7.43 -0.89 -8.21
CA SER A 130 7.66 0.28 -7.36
C SER A 130 7.97 1.54 -8.19
N SER A 131 8.90 1.46 -9.16
CA SER A 131 9.25 2.62 -9.98
C SER A 131 8.08 3.17 -10.82
N PRO A 132 7.34 2.34 -11.61
CA PRO A 132 6.19 2.85 -12.36
C PRO A 132 5.04 3.34 -11.48
N ILE A 133 4.85 2.78 -10.29
CA ILE A 133 3.82 3.30 -9.36
C ILE A 133 4.22 4.67 -8.81
N ILE A 134 5.50 4.87 -8.44
CA ILE A 134 5.99 6.18 -8.01
C ILE A 134 5.79 7.24 -9.11
N GLU A 135 6.12 6.91 -10.36
CA GLU A 135 5.87 7.81 -11.50
C GLU A 135 4.38 8.14 -11.65
N ARG A 136 3.49 7.16 -11.41
CA ARG A 136 2.05 7.41 -11.44
C ARG A 136 1.58 8.29 -10.28
N ILE A 137 2.14 8.13 -9.08
CA ILE A 137 1.85 8.99 -7.93
C ILE A 137 2.21 10.43 -8.26
N THR A 138 3.40 10.67 -8.81
CA THR A 138 3.83 12.02 -9.23
C THR A 138 2.89 12.61 -10.26
N ARG A 139 2.58 11.86 -11.31
CA ARG A 139 1.67 12.32 -12.37
C ARG A 139 0.24 12.57 -11.86
N TYR A 140 -0.26 11.74 -10.96
CA TYR A 140 -1.58 11.94 -10.35
C TYR A 140 -1.58 13.19 -9.46
N ASN A 141 -0.48 13.45 -8.73
CA ASN A 141 -0.35 14.64 -7.90
C ASN A 141 -0.44 15.95 -8.69
N GLU A 142 0.06 15.98 -9.93
CA GLU A 142 -0.05 17.16 -10.82
C GLU A 142 -1.51 17.56 -11.11
N SER A 143 -2.44 16.60 -11.13
CA SER A 143 -3.84 16.83 -11.48
C SER A 143 -4.78 16.98 -10.30
N ASP A 144 -4.62 16.14 -9.27
CA ASP A 144 -5.61 15.95 -8.20
C ASP A 144 -5.08 16.30 -6.80
N GLY A 145 -3.76 16.33 -6.62
CA GLY A 145 -3.11 16.69 -5.37
C GLY A 145 -3.17 15.58 -4.29
N ILE A 146 -2.08 14.81 -4.12
CA ILE A 146 -1.94 13.81 -3.06
C ILE A 146 -1.40 14.50 -1.81
N LYS A 147 -2.11 14.36 -0.68
CA LYS A 147 -1.70 14.92 0.61
C LYS A 147 -0.55 14.15 1.23
N LEU A 148 -0.57 12.83 1.11
CA LEU A 148 0.43 11.95 1.72
C LEU A 148 0.52 10.62 0.96
N ALA A 149 1.74 10.12 0.78
CA ALA A 149 2.01 8.77 0.30
C ALA A 149 2.87 8.02 1.32
N ILE A 150 2.41 6.86 1.79
CA ILE A 150 3.15 5.97 2.68
C ILE A 150 3.33 4.64 1.97
N ILE A 151 4.57 4.31 1.67
CA ILE A 151 4.88 3.14 0.87
C ILE A 151 6.00 2.30 1.49
N LEU A 152 5.74 0.99 1.57
CA LEU A 152 6.78 0.03 1.89
C LEU A 152 7.41 -0.43 0.57
N VAL A 153 8.72 -0.28 0.48
CA VAL A 153 9.52 -0.63 -0.71
C VAL A 153 10.84 -1.25 -0.28
N GLN A 154 11.61 -1.76 -1.23
CA GLN A 154 12.97 -2.23 -0.96
C GLN A 154 13.85 -1.10 -0.42
N GLU A 155 14.74 -1.43 0.53
CA GLU A 155 15.62 -0.47 1.21
C GLU A 155 16.43 0.38 0.23
N GLU A 156 17.09 -0.25 -0.76
CA GLU A 156 17.88 0.47 -1.76
C GLU A 156 17.02 1.42 -2.62
N PHE A 157 15.78 1.03 -2.90
CA PHE A 157 14.85 1.87 -3.65
C PHE A 157 14.40 3.08 -2.80
N ALA A 158 14.12 2.88 -1.51
CA ALA A 158 13.78 3.94 -0.57
C ALA A 158 14.93 4.97 -0.44
N HIS A 159 16.18 4.51 -0.31
CA HIS A 159 17.34 5.40 -0.26
C HIS A 159 17.50 6.24 -1.54
N ARG A 160 17.24 5.66 -2.71
CA ARG A 160 17.26 6.41 -3.98
C ARG A 160 16.13 7.44 -4.08
N MET A 161 14.95 7.12 -3.57
CA MET A 161 13.83 8.07 -3.51
C MET A 161 14.17 9.28 -2.64
N ALA A 162 14.73 9.04 -1.45
CA ALA A 162 15.07 10.06 -0.47
C ALA A 162 16.42 10.74 -0.72
N MET A 163 17.20 10.29 -1.71
CA MET A 163 18.57 10.77 -1.99
C MET A 163 19.42 10.84 -0.71
N SER A 164 19.29 9.83 0.15
CA SER A 164 19.80 9.85 1.53
C SER A 164 21.32 9.68 1.65
N THR A 165 21.98 9.19 0.61
CA THR A 165 23.43 8.92 0.59
C THR A 165 24.10 9.58 -0.63
N PRO A 166 24.28 10.91 -0.63
CA PRO A 166 24.98 11.60 -1.72
C PRO A 166 26.45 11.15 -1.81
N PRO A 167 27.03 11.08 -3.02
CA PRO A 167 26.39 11.37 -4.32
C PRO A 167 25.71 10.15 -4.97
N TYR A 168 25.78 8.97 -4.36
CA TYR A 168 25.44 7.70 -4.98
C TYR A 168 23.93 7.51 -5.19
N ASP A 169 23.11 8.10 -4.32
CA ASP A 169 21.65 7.97 -4.41
C ASP A 169 20.99 9.14 -5.17
N ILE A 170 21.78 10.13 -5.59
CA ILE A 170 21.27 11.23 -6.42
C ILE A 170 21.02 10.70 -7.84
N GLY A 171 19.76 10.67 -8.23
CA GLY A 171 19.35 10.18 -9.52
C GLY A 171 18.00 10.71 -9.98
N PRO A 172 17.58 10.38 -11.20
CA PRO A 172 16.33 10.91 -11.77
C PRO A 172 15.10 10.66 -10.90
N LEU A 173 15.02 9.50 -10.23
CA LEU A 173 13.90 9.16 -9.36
C LEU A 173 13.76 10.16 -8.20
N GLY A 174 14.83 10.34 -7.43
CA GLY A 174 14.82 11.24 -6.27
C GLY A 174 14.66 12.69 -6.67
N LEU A 175 15.30 13.12 -7.77
CA LEU A 175 15.19 14.49 -8.29
C LEU A 175 13.77 14.81 -8.75
N ASN A 176 13.09 13.88 -9.44
CA ASN A 176 11.71 14.09 -9.86
C ASN A 176 10.77 14.14 -8.65
N LEU A 177 10.96 13.26 -7.66
CA LEU A 177 10.15 13.30 -6.44
C LEU A 177 10.36 14.58 -5.66
N TRP A 178 11.58 15.08 -5.57
CA TRP A 178 11.91 16.31 -4.82
C TRP A 178 11.22 17.56 -5.35
N LEU A 179 10.77 17.58 -6.61
CA LEU A 179 10.03 18.70 -7.17
C LEU A 179 8.61 18.82 -6.57
N ASP A 180 8.01 17.70 -6.17
CA ASP A 180 6.60 17.62 -5.80
C ASP A 180 6.38 17.11 -4.36
N PHE A 181 7.37 16.45 -3.76
CA PHE A 181 7.26 15.79 -2.48
C PHE A 181 8.47 16.00 -1.58
N ASP A 182 8.22 16.15 -0.29
CA ASP A 182 9.22 15.93 0.75
C ASP A 182 9.28 14.42 1.07
N VAL A 183 10.42 13.79 0.82
CA VAL A 183 10.59 12.33 1.00
C VAL A 183 11.32 12.04 2.29
N PHE A 184 10.67 11.28 3.18
CA PHE A 184 11.21 10.87 4.47
C PHE A 184 11.35 9.35 4.55
N LEU A 185 12.46 8.88 5.12
CA LEU A 185 12.65 7.49 5.50
C LEU A 185 12.21 7.33 6.96
N ASP A 186 11.19 6.51 7.21
CA ASP A 186 10.77 6.26 8.59
C ASP A 186 11.69 5.23 9.25
N ARG A 187 11.57 3.96 8.89
CA ARG A 187 12.37 2.90 9.47
C ARG A 187 12.57 1.72 8.54
N LYS A 188 13.60 0.94 8.82
CA LYS A 188 13.81 -0.35 8.18
C LYS A 188 12.86 -1.39 8.75
N VAL A 189 12.20 -2.13 7.86
CA VAL A 189 11.32 -3.24 8.20
C VAL A 189 12.07 -4.56 8.01
N SER A 190 11.97 -5.47 9.00
CA SER A 190 12.61 -6.77 8.93
C SER A 190 11.99 -7.65 7.82
N PRO A 191 12.80 -8.45 7.08
CA PRO A 191 12.24 -9.47 6.18
C PRO A 191 11.28 -10.45 6.87
N SER A 192 11.45 -10.70 8.18
CA SER A 192 10.55 -11.55 8.97
C SER A 192 9.14 -10.98 9.15
N SER A 193 8.95 -9.68 8.88
CA SER A 193 7.63 -9.03 8.88
C SER A 193 6.76 -9.43 7.69
N PHE A 194 7.31 -10.21 6.75
CA PHE A 194 6.63 -10.63 5.52
C PHE A 194 6.55 -12.15 5.40
N SER A 195 5.54 -12.62 4.69
CA SER A 195 5.34 -14.04 4.41
C SER A 195 4.94 -14.26 2.93
N PRO A 196 5.79 -14.96 2.12
CA PRO A 196 7.16 -15.39 2.45
C PRO A 196 8.10 -14.20 2.67
N ALA A 197 9.16 -14.40 3.45
CA ALA A 197 10.17 -13.36 3.65
C ALA A 197 10.87 -13.01 2.32
N PRO A 198 11.09 -11.73 1.99
CA PRO A 198 11.93 -11.33 0.87
C PRO A 198 13.39 -11.74 1.10
N ARG A 199 14.13 -11.94 0.01
CA ARG A 199 15.55 -12.32 0.05
C ARG A 199 16.45 -11.09 0.12
#